data_a95340e9617624bcc9dc79b313476a5d
#
_entry.id   a95340e9617624bcc9dc79b313476a5d
#
_cell.length_a   1.000
_cell.length_b   1.000
_cell.length_c   1.000
_cell.angle_alpha   90.00
_cell.angle_beta   90.00
_cell.angle_gamma   90.00
#
_symmetry.space_group_name_H-M   'P 1'
#
loop_
_entity.id
_entity.type
_entity.pdbx_description
1 polymer ?
#
loop_
_entity_poly.entity_id
_entity_poly.type
_entity_poly.pdbx_seq_one_letter_code
_entity_poly.pdbx_strand_id
1 'polypeptide(L)'
;IYRFENGMVKKDGELCWEFDRLFKEVVNGLKKCKEIGKIPVSMGVDTWGVDFVLLDKDDKVLGNTVGYRDHRTEGMDKEVYKAISLKDLYARTGIQKADYNTIYQLMAVKKKHPEYLEQAETLLHVPDYFHFLLTGQKTCEYTEATTGQLVSPITKDWDYELIDMLGYPRKMFQKLIMPGTGIGHLSDKIREEVGFDLEVVAPATHDTGSAVLAVPANDDDFIYISSGTWSLMGIERKGADCSEKSCEMN
;
A
#
# COMPACT_ATOMS: atom_id res chain seq x y z
N ILE A 1 -15.30 11.42 16.26
CA ILE A 1 -14.69 11.33 14.91
C ILE A 1 -13.91 12.61 14.65
N TYR A 2 -12.65 12.49 14.22
CA TYR A 2 -11.82 13.56 13.70
C TYR A 2 -11.75 13.44 12.18
N ARG A 3 -11.97 14.50 11.45
CA ARG A 3 -11.97 14.53 9.97
C ARG A 3 -11.24 15.77 9.48
N PHE A 4 -10.63 15.64 8.32
CA PHE A 4 -9.94 16.74 7.62
C PHE A 4 -10.10 16.56 6.11
N GLU A 5 -9.90 17.63 5.36
CA GLU A 5 -9.89 17.57 3.91
C GLU A 5 -8.62 16.89 3.41
N ASN A 6 -8.78 16.01 2.41
CA ASN A 6 -7.70 15.34 1.73
C ASN A 6 -7.81 15.54 0.21
N GLY A 7 -6.65 15.65 -0.43
CA GLY A 7 -6.57 15.81 -1.88
C GLY A 7 -5.12 15.81 -2.33
N MET A 8 -4.92 15.63 -3.63
CA MET A 8 -3.60 15.74 -4.25
C MET A 8 -3.32 17.16 -4.68
N VAL A 9 -2.05 17.52 -4.72
CA VAL A 9 -1.55 18.82 -5.19
C VAL A 9 -0.64 18.61 -6.39
N LYS A 10 -0.56 19.60 -7.28
CA LYS A 10 0.44 19.62 -8.36
C LYS A 10 1.78 20.10 -7.82
N LYS A 11 2.82 19.28 -8.01
CA LYS A 11 4.20 19.59 -7.68
C LYS A 11 5.10 19.14 -8.82
N ASP A 12 5.92 20.02 -9.35
CA ASP A 12 6.84 19.77 -10.48
C ASP A 12 6.17 19.12 -11.71
N GLY A 13 4.89 19.43 -11.93
CA GLY A 13 4.09 18.88 -13.03
C GLY A 13 3.40 17.54 -12.72
N GLU A 14 3.67 16.94 -11.57
CA GLU A 14 3.10 15.69 -11.11
C GLU A 14 1.97 15.91 -10.10
N LEU A 15 1.04 14.96 -10.00
CA LEU A 15 -0.05 14.97 -9.04
C LEU A 15 0.37 14.17 -7.80
N CYS A 16 0.60 14.87 -6.68
CA CYS A 16 1.27 14.32 -5.50
C CYS A 16 0.38 14.37 -4.25
N TRP A 17 0.62 13.42 -3.35
CA TRP A 17 0.13 13.45 -1.99
C TRP A 17 1.04 14.30 -1.10
N GLU A 18 0.45 14.99 -0.11
CA GLU A 18 1.19 15.72 0.93
C GLU A 18 1.29 14.86 2.19
N PHE A 19 2.14 13.82 2.19
CA PHE A 19 2.19 12.85 3.29
C PHE A 19 2.57 13.48 4.63
N ASP A 20 3.43 14.49 4.64
CA ASP A 20 3.76 15.23 5.88
C ASP A 20 2.52 15.88 6.50
N ARG A 21 1.66 16.48 5.65
CA ARG A 21 0.40 17.07 6.09
C ARG A 21 -0.56 15.98 6.59
N LEU A 22 -0.71 14.88 5.85
CA LEU A 22 -1.58 13.77 6.25
C LEU A 22 -1.12 13.15 7.56
N PHE A 23 0.18 12.94 7.73
CA PHE A 23 0.72 12.40 8.98
C PHE A 23 0.50 13.36 10.17
N LYS A 24 0.65 14.67 9.96
CA LYS A 24 0.29 15.66 10.97
C LYS A 24 -1.16 15.54 11.42
N GLU A 25 -2.08 15.24 10.50
CA GLU A 25 -3.49 15.04 10.84
C GLU A 25 -3.72 13.71 11.59
N VAL A 26 -2.95 12.66 11.33
CA VAL A 26 -2.95 11.44 12.16
C VAL A 26 -2.56 11.78 13.59
N VAL A 27 -1.46 12.51 13.78
CA VAL A 27 -1.01 12.96 15.12
C VAL A 27 -2.04 13.86 15.81
N ASN A 28 -2.67 14.79 15.07
CA ASN A 28 -3.74 15.63 15.58
C ASN A 28 -4.94 14.81 16.05
N GLY A 29 -5.31 13.76 15.31
CA GLY A 29 -6.35 12.82 15.70
C GLY A 29 -6.04 12.10 17.02
N LEU A 30 -4.79 11.67 17.21
CA LEU A 30 -4.33 11.08 18.47
C LEU A 30 -4.39 12.08 19.64
N LYS A 31 -3.91 13.32 19.43
CA LYS A 31 -4.03 14.40 20.43
C LYS A 31 -5.50 14.63 20.82
N LYS A 32 -6.40 14.56 19.82
CA LYS A 32 -7.84 14.72 20.07
C LYS A 32 -8.41 13.60 20.93
N CYS A 33 -7.93 12.37 20.79
CA CYS A 33 -8.31 11.27 21.69
C CYS A 33 -7.96 11.60 23.15
N LYS A 34 -6.76 12.13 23.40
CA LYS A 34 -6.35 12.56 24.74
C LYS A 34 -7.21 13.70 25.29
N GLU A 35 -7.47 14.72 24.47
CA GLU A 35 -8.31 15.87 24.86
C GLU A 35 -9.70 15.46 25.35
N ILE A 36 -10.31 14.46 24.72
CA ILE A 36 -11.64 13.96 25.09
C ILE A 36 -11.60 12.82 26.14
N GLY A 37 -10.42 12.54 26.71
CA GLY A 37 -10.24 11.50 27.73
C GLY A 37 -10.41 10.07 27.22
N LYS A 38 -10.22 9.81 25.91
CA LYS A 38 -10.34 8.51 25.28
C LYS A 38 -8.97 8.05 24.73
N ILE A 39 -8.06 7.73 25.62
CA ILE A 39 -6.72 7.26 25.22
C ILE A 39 -6.83 5.84 24.70
N PRO A 40 -6.49 5.58 23.41
CA PRO A 40 -6.49 4.24 22.84
C PRO A 40 -5.34 3.40 23.37
N VAL A 41 -5.53 2.09 23.46
CA VAL A 41 -4.48 1.12 23.80
C VAL A 41 -3.77 0.61 22.56
N SER A 42 -4.44 0.65 21.41
CA SER A 42 -3.88 0.28 20.10
C SER A 42 -4.49 1.11 18.98
N MET A 43 -3.77 1.17 17.86
CA MET A 43 -4.26 1.76 16.61
C MET A 43 -3.74 0.97 15.41
N GLY A 44 -4.43 1.10 14.29
CA GLY A 44 -3.96 0.70 12.97
C GLY A 44 -4.28 1.80 11.97
N VAL A 45 -3.61 1.75 10.82
CA VAL A 45 -3.85 2.64 9.69
C VAL A 45 -4.19 1.80 8.48
N ASP A 46 -5.32 2.08 7.85
CA ASP A 46 -5.65 1.60 6.51
C ASP A 46 -5.79 2.78 5.56
N THR A 47 -5.47 2.58 4.31
CA THR A 47 -5.54 3.58 3.26
C THR A 47 -5.95 2.96 1.92
N TRP A 48 -5.96 3.80 0.87
CA TRP A 48 -6.06 3.32 -0.51
C TRP A 48 -4.80 2.55 -0.91
N GLY A 49 -4.95 1.67 -1.89
CA GLY A 49 -3.87 0.82 -2.42
C GLY A 49 -2.89 1.51 -3.37
N VAL A 50 -1.91 0.77 -3.81
CA VAL A 50 -0.97 0.96 -4.92
C VAL A 50 0.08 2.06 -4.77
N ASP A 51 -0.17 3.13 -4.01
CA ASP A 51 0.77 4.23 -3.83
C ASP A 51 1.84 3.90 -2.80
N PHE A 52 3.03 4.44 -3.02
CA PHE A 52 4.20 4.13 -2.19
C PHE A 52 5.17 5.31 -2.09
N VAL A 53 6.09 5.19 -1.16
CA VAL A 53 7.33 5.98 -1.08
C VAL A 53 8.54 5.09 -1.28
N LEU A 54 9.60 5.65 -1.83
CA LEU A 54 10.95 5.06 -1.81
C LEU A 54 11.79 5.82 -0.79
N LEU A 55 12.46 5.10 0.10
CA LEU A 55 13.36 5.68 1.09
C LEU A 55 14.80 5.29 0.76
N ASP A 56 15.70 6.26 0.92
CA ASP A 56 17.14 6.02 0.84
C ASP A 56 17.69 5.37 2.13
N LYS A 57 19.02 5.22 2.20
CA LYS A 57 19.72 4.66 3.36
C LYS A 57 19.60 5.48 4.65
N ASP A 58 19.24 6.75 4.54
CA ASP A 58 19.07 7.68 5.64
C ASP A 58 17.58 7.93 5.94
N ASP A 59 16.68 7.07 5.41
CA ASP A 59 15.23 7.13 5.53
C ASP A 59 14.57 8.38 4.94
N LYS A 60 15.24 9.04 4.00
CA LYS A 60 14.70 10.18 3.28
C LYS A 60 13.90 9.72 2.07
N VAL A 61 12.75 10.35 1.85
CA VAL A 61 11.92 10.10 0.66
C VAL A 61 12.66 10.55 -0.59
N LEU A 62 12.75 9.64 -1.56
CA LEU A 62 13.31 9.88 -2.88
C LEU A 62 12.23 10.39 -3.84
N GLY A 63 12.44 11.56 -4.39
CA GLY A 63 11.53 12.19 -5.33
C GLY A 63 10.22 12.69 -4.71
N ASN A 64 9.21 12.84 -5.57
CA ASN A 64 7.87 13.26 -5.19
C ASN A 64 7.00 12.06 -4.78
N THR A 65 6.06 12.29 -3.88
CA THR A 65 5.04 11.32 -3.44
C THR A 65 3.87 11.28 -4.43
N VAL A 66 4.16 10.81 -5.65
CA VAL A 66 3.21 10.84 -6.78
C VAL A 66 2.07 9.87 -6.54
N GLY A 67 0.83 10.34 -6.69
CA GLY A 67 -0.36 9.55 -6.45
C GLY A 67 -0.86 8.82 -7.69
N TYR A 68 -1.67 7.80 -7.49
CA TYR A 68 -2.17 6.87 -8.52
C TYR A 68 -3.03 7.54 -9.63
N ARG A 69 -3.51 8.75 -9.41
CA ARG A 69 -4.27 9.52 -10.41
C ARG A 69 -3.38 10.36 -11.33
N ASP A 70 -2.07 10.30 -11.14
CA ASP A 70 -1.11 10.93 -12.05
C ASP A 70 -1.02 10.15 -13.38
N HIS A 71 -0.73 10.86 -14.44
CA HIS A 71 -0.58 10.30 -15.79
C HIS A 71 0.79 9.65 -16.05
N ARG A 72 1.69 9.60 -15.04
CA ARG A 72 3.06 9.08 -15.22
C ARG A 72 3.12 7.63 -15.70
N THR A 73 2.06 6.87 -15.44
CA THR A 73 1.98 5.44 -15.79
C THR A 73 1.43 5.16 -17.19
N GLU A 74 1.02 6.19 -17.92
CA GLU A 74 0.52 6.01 -19.31
C GLU A 74 1.57 5.31 -20.19
N GLY A 75 1.18 4.17 -20.78
CA GLY A 75 2.04 3.34 -21.62
C GLY A 75 3.08 2.49 -20.90
N MET A 76 3.13 2.51 -19.56
CA MET A 76 4.08 1.70 -18.79
C MET A 76 3.72 0.21 -18.81
N ASP A 77 2.48 -0.14 -19.06
CA ASP A 77 2.06 -1.51 -19.34
C ASP A 77 2.83 -2.10 -20.52
N LYS A 78 3.00 -1.35 -21.61
CA LYS A 78 3.78 -1.78 -22.79
C LYS A 78 5.25 -2.04 -22.45
N GLU A 79 5.82 -1.30 -21.51
CA GLU A 79 7.18 -1.52 -21.04
C GLU A 79 7.30 -2.79 -20.17
N VAL A 80 6.33 -3.02 -19.30
CA VAL A 80 6.24 -4.25 -18.49
C VAL A 80 6.04 -5.46 -19.39
N TYR A 81 5.17 -5.35 -20.42
CA TYR A 81 4.87 -6.47 -21.33
C TYR A 81 6.01 -6.82 -22.29
N LYS A 82 7.11 -6.08 -22.32
CA LYS A 82 8.35 -6.53 -22.96
C LYS A 82 9.04 -7.66 -22.19
N ALA A 83 8.81 -7.74 -20.87
CA ALA A 83 9.42 -8.75 -20.00
C ALA A 83 8.47 -9.94 -19.72
N ILE A 84 7.16 -9.68 -19.59
CA ILE A 84 6.17 -10.69 -19.24
C ILE A 84 4.82 -10.35 -19.89
N SER A 85 4.11 -11.34 -20.47
CA SER A 85 2.79 -11.11 -21.05
C SER A 85 1.73 -10.78 -19.98
N LEU A 86 0.65 -10.09 -20.34
CA LEU A 86 -0.48 -9.85 -19.45
C LEU A 86 -1.03 -11.15 -18.85
N LYS A 87 -1.17 -12.19 -19.68
CA LYS A 87 -1.67 -13.50 -19.25
C LYS A 87 -0.77 -14.15 -18.20
N ASP A 88 0.55 -14.13 -18.43
CA ASP A 88 1.50 -14.72 -17.49
C ASP A 88 1.60 -13.89 -16.20
N LEU A 89 1.52 -12.56 -16.31
CA LEU A 89 1.48 -11.68 -15.15
C LEU A 89 0.24 -11.95 -14.29
N TYR A 90 -0.93 -12.11 -14.93
CA TYR A 90 -2.15 -12.46 -14.21
C TYR A 90 -2.05 -13.84 -13.55
N ALA A 91 -1.54 -14.82 -14.27
CA ALA A 91 -1.34 -16.19 -13.77
C ALA A 91 -0.42 -16.22 -12.52
N ARG A 92 0.53 -15.30 -12.41
CA ARG A 92 1.44 -15.17 -11.26
C ARG A 92 0.83 -14.44 -10.08
N THR A 93 -0.01 -13.43 -10.32
CA THR A 93 -0.45 -12.50 -9.27
C THR A 93 -1.96 -12.56 -8.98
N GLY A 94 -2.77 -12.97 -9.95
CA GLY A 94 -4.24 -12.94 -9.85
C GLY A 94 -4.84 -11.54 -9.77
N ILE A 95 -4.05 -10.50 -10.06
CA ILE A 95 -4.48 -9.11 -9.91
C ILE A 95 -4.86 -8.52 -11.27
N GLN A 96 -6.05 -7.91 -11.32
CA GLN A 96 -6.53 -7.18 -12.48
C GLN A 96 -5.56 -6.08 -12.90
N LYS A 97 -5.36 -5.94 -14.22
CA LYS A 97 -4.58 -4.83 -14.78
C LYS A 97 -5.32 -3.52 -14.55
N ALA A 98 -4.66 -2.62 -13.82
CA ALA A 98 -5.05 -1.22 -13.75
C ALA A 98 -3.79 -0.37 -13.95
N ASP A 99 -3.87 0.67 -14.77
CA ASP A 99 -2.69 1.45 -15.16
C ASP A 99 -1.93 2.04 -13.97
N TYR A 100 -2.60 2.17 -12.83
CA TYR A 100 -2.07 2.70 -11.58
C TYR A 100 -1.47 1.66 -10.64
N ASN A 101 -1.49 0.34 -10.94
CA ASN A 101 -0.84 -0.65 -10.06
C ASN A 101 0.64 -0.30 -9.85
N THR A 102 1.15 -0.64 -8.68
CA THR A 102 2.53 -0.31 -8.25
C THR A 102 3.58 -0.77 -9.26
N ILE A 103 3.36 -1.93 -9.91
CA ILE A 103 4.25 -2.45 -10.96
C ILE A 103 4.48 -1.43 -12.09
N TYR A 104 3.42 -0.72 -12.53
CA TYR A 104 3.53 0.29 -13.60
C TYR A 104 4.08 1.61 -13.06
N GLN A 105 3.76 1.96 -11.83
CA GLN A 105 4.31 3.14 -11.17
C GLN A 105 5.83 3.00 -10.99
N LEU A 106 6.33 1.83 -10.56
CA LEU A 106 7.77 1.54 -10.49
C LEU A 106 8.43 1.56 -11.87
N MET A 107 7.74 1.08 -12.91
CA MET A 107 8.25 1.18 -14.28
C MET A 107 8.39 2.64 -14.72
N ALA A 108 7.44 3.51 -14.35
CA ALA A 108 7.56 4.95 -14.62
C ALA A 108 8.75 5.57 -13.89
N VAL A 109 8.98 5.21 -12.63
CA VAL A 109 10.19 5.63 -11.88
C VAL A 109 11.45 5.13 -12.58
N LYS A 110 11.50 3.85 -12.95
CA LYS A 110 12.66 3.26 -13.64
C LYS A 110 13.00 3.97 -14.95
N LYS A 111 11.98 4.47 -15.68
CA LYS A 111 12.17 5.17 -16.96
C LYS A 111 12.56 6.63 -16.81
N LYS A 112 11.98 7.33 -15.86
CA LYS A 112 12.16 8.77 -15.68
C LYS A 112 13.28 9.12 -14.71
N HIS A 113 13.43 8.30 -13.66
CA HIS A 113 14.30 8.53 -12.50
C HIS A 113 14.96 7.23 -12.03
N PRO A 114 15.76 6.55 -12.91
CA PRO A 114 16.40 5.27 -12.54
C PRO A 114 17.28 5.40 -11.28
N GLU A 115 17.85 6.59 -11.04
CA GLU A 115 18.65 6.92 -9.86
C GLU A 115 17.88 6.73 -8.55
N TYR A 116 16.55 6.88 -8.53
CA TYR A 116 15.75 6.63 -7.33
C TYR A 116 15.71 5.14 -7.01
N LEU A 117 15.59 4.26 -8.01
CA LEU A 117 15.64 2.81 -7.77
C LEU A 117 17.03 2.35 -7.31
N GLU A 118 18.09 2.95 -7.83
CA GLU A 118 19.47 2.63 -7.41
C GLU A 118 19.72 3.01 -5.95
N GLN A 119 19.18 4.15 -5.51
CA GLN A 119 19.33 4.69 -4.16
C GLN A 119 18.34 4.10 -3.15
N ALA A 120 17.19 3.56 -3.62
CA ALA A 120 16.17 3.02 -2.75
C ALA A 120 16.66 1.83 -1.92
N GLU A 121 16.54 1.93 -0.62
CA GLU A 121 16.77 0.84 0.34
C GLU A 121 15.44 0.27 0.84
N THR A 122 14.34 1.04 0.72
CA THR A 122 13.03 0.63 1.23
C THR A 122 11.92 1.18 0.35
N LEU A 123 10.97 0.30 0.00
CA LEU A 123 9.66 0.67 -0.52
C LEU A 123 8.64 0.47 0.59
N LEU A 124 7.84 1.49 0.88
CA LEU A 124 6.71 1.39 1.80
C LEU A 124 5.45 1.91 1.09
N HIS A 125 4.38 1.11 1.12
CA HIS A 125 3.07 1.62 0.73
C HIS A 125 2.57 2.66 1.75
N VAL A 126 1.55 3.40 1.40
CA VAL A 126 1.09 4.55 2.21
C VAL A 126 0.81 4.18 3.68
N PRO A 127 0.06 3.12 4.00
CA PRO A 127 -0.21 2.77 5.39
C PRO A 127 1.05 2.29 6.11
N ASP A 128 1.92 1.53 5.43
CA ASP A 128 3.20 1.08 5.97
C ASP A 128 4.14 2.26 6.26
N TYR A 129 4.12 3.28 5.40
CA TYR A 129 4.88 4.50 5.62
C TYR A 129 4.37 5.26 6.86
N PHE A 130 3.06 5.34 7.07
CA PHE A 130 2.51 5.94 8.28
C PHE A 130 2.81 5.11 9.53
N HIS A 131 2.78 3.79 9.45
CA HIS A 131 3.24 2.92 10.53
C HIS A 131 4.72 3.16 10.86
N PHE A 132 5.57 3.29 9.83
CA PHE A 132 6.98 3.64 10.01
C PHE A 132 7.16 5.00 10.70
N LEU A 133 6.44 6.03 10.27
CA LEU A 133 6.51 7.36 10.89
C LEU A 133 6.04 7.35 12.36
N LEU A 134 5.10 6.47 12.70
CA LEU A 134 4.61 6.31 14.09
C LEU A 134 5.60 5.55 14.97
N THR A 135 6.21 4.49 14.47
CA THR A 135 6.94 3.48 15.27
C THR A 135 8.45 3.41 14.99
N GLY A 136 8.89 3.88 13.84
CA GLY A 136 10.25 3.65 13.33
C GLY A 136 10.47 2.26 12.72
N GLN A 137 9.45 1.38 12.68
CA GLN A 137 9.56 0.03 12.12
C GLN A 137 9.13 0.00 10.65
N LYS A 138 9.94 -0.62 9.80
CA LYS A 138 9.67 -0.77 8.36
C LYS A 138 9.11 -2.16 8.09
N THR A 139 7.85 -2.22 7.72
CA THR A 139 7.13 -3.43 7.35
C THR A 139 6.32 -3.18 6.08
N CYS A 140 5.90 -4.24 5.39
CA CYS A 140 4.90 -4.15 4.33
C CYS A 140 3.76 -5.12 4.65
N GLU A 141 2.54 -4.64 4.69
CA GLU A 141 1.40 -5.49 4.96
C GLU A 141 0.89 -6.16 3.68
N TYR A 142 0.51 -7.43 3.80
CA TYR A 142 0.18 -8.31 2.68
C TYR A 142 -0.98 -7.80 1.82
N THR A 143 -2.09 -7.36 2.41
CA THR A 143 -3.28 -6.94 1.64
C THR A 143 -3.00 -5.71 0.80
N GLU A 144 -2.20 -4.79 1.31
CA GLU A 144 -1.74 -3.62 0.57
C GLU A 144 -0.77 -4.00 -0.54
N ALA A 145 0.24 -4.83 -0.22
CA ALA A 145 1.23 -5.27 -1.19
C ALA A 145 0.62 -6.01 -2.39
N THR A 146 -0.48 -6.76 -2.20
CA THR A 146 -1.17 -7.45 -3.30
C THR A 146 -1.73 -6.50 -4.35
N THR A 147 -2.12 -5.27 -3.98
CA THR A 147 -2.65 -4.28 -4.91
C THR A 147 -1.67 -3.91 -6.02
N GLY A 148 -0.37 -4.10 -5.75
CA GLY A 148 0.72 -3.70 -6.62
C GLY A 148 1.05 -4.61 -7.80
N GLN A 149 0.43 -5.79 -7.92
CA GLN A 149 0.77 -6.82 -8.92
C GLN A 149 2.22 -7.36 -8.83
N LEU A 150 2.79 -7.43 -7.62
CA LEU A 150 4.15 -7.91 -7.40
C LEU A 150 4.25 -9.04 -6.36
N VAL A 151 3.09 -9.51 -5.87
CA VAL A 151 2.97 -10.57 -4.85
C VAL A 151 2.40 -11.83 -5.45
N SER A 152 2.95 -12.98 -5.08
CA SER A 152 2.41 -14.29 -5.43
C SER A 152 1.35 -14.71 -4.42
N PRO A 153 0.11 -14.99 -4.84
CA PRO A 153 -0.94 -15.48 -3.93
C PRO A 153 -0.69 -16.91 -3.46
N ILE A 154 0.23 -17.64 -4.11
CA ILE A 154 0.58 -19.03 -3.75
C ILE A 154 1.56 -19.03 -2.57
N THR A 155 2.66 -18.27 -2.69
CA THR A 155 3.68 -18.17 -1.63
C THR A 155 3.29 -17.17 -0.55
N LYS A 156 2.35 -16.28 -0.83
CA LYS A 156 1.96 -15.12 -0.01
C LYS A 156 3.15 -14.23 0.34
N ASP A 157 4.04 -14.08 -0.64
CA ASP A 157 5.25 -13.26 -0.54
C ASP A 157 5.51 -12.56 -1.88
N TRP A 158 6.47 -11.65 -1.90
CA TRP A 158 6.91 -10.99 -3.12
C TRP A 158 7.31 -12.02 -4.20
N ASP A 159 6.88 -11.80 -5.42
CA ASP A 159 7.32 -12.57 -6.58
C ASP A 159 8.70 -12.06 -7.04
N TYR A 160 9.75 -12.55 -6.38
CA TYR A 160 11.11 -12.09 -6.67
C TYR A 160 11.61 -12.43 -8.07
N GLU A 161 11.06 -13.47 -8.73
CA GLU A 161 11.38 -13.74 -10.13
C GLU A 161 10.80 -12.64 -11.03
N LEU A 162 9.55 -12.24 -10.80
CA LEU A 162 8.92 -11.13 -11.51
C LEU A 162 9.65 -9.81 -11.26
N ILE A 163 10.01 -9.55 -10.01
CA ILE A 163 10.76 -8.36 -9.60
C ILE A 163 12.10 -8.28 -10.35
N ASP A 164 12.82 -9.41 -10.47
CA ASP A 164 14.07 -9.49 -11.21
C ASP A 164 13.88 -9.31 -12.72
N MET A 165 12.85 -9.97 -13.32
CA MET A 165 12.54 -9.80 -14.74
C MET A 165 12.30 -8.33 -15.10
N LEU A 166 11.69 -7.58 -14.19
CA LEU A 166 11.44 -6.16 -14.36
C LEU A 166 12.64 -5.29 -14.00
N GLY A 167 13.69 -5.88 -13.40
CA GLY A 167 14.90 -5.20 -12.98
C GLY A 167 14.66 -4.21 -11.85
N TYR A 168 13.76 -4.55 -10.93
CA TYR A 168 13.55 -3.79 -9.69
C TYR A 168 14.50 -4.31 -8.60
N PRO A 169 15.17 -3.43 -7.82
CA PRO A 169 16.11 -3.86 -6.79
C PRO A 169 15.40 -4.62 -5.66
N ARG A 170 15.75 -5.89 -5.46
CA ARG A 170 15.15 -6.72 -4.39
C ARG A 170 15.28 -6.10 -3.00
N LYS A 171 16.37 -5.38 -2.73
CA LYS A 171 16.67 -4.80 -1.42
C LYS A 171 15.59 -3.86 -0.89
N MET A 172 14.83 -3.22 -1.78
CA MET A 172 13.81 -2.26 -1.37
C MET A 172 12.50 -2.91 -0.89
N PHE A 173 12.27 -4.18 -1.21
CA PHE A 173 11.05 -4.90 -0.82
C PHE A 173 11.21 -5.49 0.58
N GLN A 174 10.48 -4.92 1.53
CA GLN A 174 10.53 -5.34 2.93
C GLN A 174 9.77 -6.66 3.11
N LYS A 175 10.11 -7.39 4.19
CA LYS A 175 9.38 -8.62 4.55
C LYS A 175 7.89 -8.31 4.72
N LEU A 176 7.04 -9.14 4.09
CA LEU A 176 5.59 -9.04 4.27
C LEU A 176 5.18 -9.51 5.66
N ILE A 177 4.23 -8.79 6.23
CA ILE A 177 3.52 -9.15 7.46
C ILE A 177 2.03 -9.35 7.14
N MET A 178 1.37 -10.16 7.95
CA MET A 178 -0.07 -10.41 7.80
C MET A 178 -0.89 -9.45 8.66
N PRO A 179 -2.18 -9.21 8.31
CA PRO A 179 -3.09 -8.50 9.19
C PRO A 179 -3.10 -9.06 10.60
N GLY A 180 -3.22 -8.20 11.61
CA GLY A 180 -3.17 -8.57 13.02
C GLY A 180 -1.75 -8.62 13.63
N THR A 181 -0.71 -8.34 12.81
CA THR A 181 0.66 -8.31 13.32
C THR A 181 0.91 -7.01 14.11
N GLY A 182 1.41 -7.14 15.34
CA GLY A 182 1.92 -6.00 16.12
C GLY A 182 3.19 -5.45 15.46
N ILE A 183 3.20 -4.13 15.20
CA ILE A 183 4.35 -3.45 14.57
C ILE A 183 5.27 -2.90 15.65
N GLY A 184 4.71 -2.45 16.76
CA GLY A 184 5.45 -1.89 17.89
C GLY A 184 4.72 -0.72 18.53
N HIS A 185 5.38 -0.09 19.49
CA HIS A 185 4.87 1.09 20.18
C HIS A 185 5.21 2.38 19.44
N LEU A 186 4.57 3.47 19.80
CA LEU A 186 4.91 4.79 19.29
C LEU A 186 6.39 5.09 19.56
N SER A 187 7.07 5.68 18.58
CA SER A 187 8.43 6.20 18.79
C SER A 187 8.44 7.25 19.92
N ASP A 188 9.58 7.43 20.58
CA ASP A 188 9.71 8.39 21.67
C ASP A 188 9.23 9.79 21.27
N LYS A 189 9.60 10.24 20.07
CA LYS A 189 9.17 11.52 19.51
C LYS A 189 7.65 11.65 19.43
N ILE A 190 6.97 10.63 18.89
CA ILE A 190 5.49 10.67 18.72
C ILE A 190 4.82 10.53 20.09
N ARG A 191 5.34 9.66 20.97
CA ARG A 191 4.84 9.48 22.33
C ARG A 191 4.91 10.78 23.15
N GLU A 192 6.01 11.51 23.06
CA GLU A 192 6.16 12.82 23.70
C GLU A 192 5.16 13.83 23.10
N GLU A 193 5.00 13.84 21.78
CA GLU A 193 4.13 14.79 21.09
C GLU A 193 2.65 14.59 21.41
N VAL A 194 2.17 13.33 21.45
CA VAL A 194 0.75 13.01 21.77
C VAL A 194 0.50 12.91 23.27
N GLY A 195 1.55 12.61 24.05
CA GLY A 195 1.55 12.56 25.52
C GLY A 195 0.93 11.28 26.09
N PHE A 196 0.98 10.16 25.35
CA PHE A 196 0.65 8.81 25.78
C PHE A 196 1.32 7.80 24.84
N ASP A 197 1.29 6.52 25.21
CA ASP A 197 1.77 5.41 24.39
C ASP A 197 0.61 4.50 23.97
N LEU A 198 0.78 3.81 22.85
CA LEU A 198 -0.11 2.78 22.36
C LEU A 198 0.65 1.79 21.46
N GLU A 199 0.07 0.61 21.25
CA GLU A 199 0.57 -0.35 20.29
C GLU A 199 0.03 -0.05 18.89
N VAL A 200 0.90 -0.05 17.87
CA VAL A 200 0.52 0.02 16.47
C VAL A 200 0.41 -1.41 15.94
N VAL A 201 -0.75 -1.76 15.41
CA VAL A 201 -1.06 -3.09 14.86
C VAL A 201 -1.45 -2.92 13.38
N ALA A 202 -0.89 -3.73 12.50
CA ALA A 202 -1.31 -3.73 11.10
C ALA A 202 -2.72 -4.32 10.97
N PRO A 203 -3.75 -3.55 10.56
CA PRO A 203 -5.02 -4.12 10.10
C PRO A 203 -4.83 -4.78 8.72
N ALA A 204 -5.87 -5.15 8.02
CA ALA A 204 -5.81 -5.25 6.57
C ALA A 204 -5.63 -3.82 6.04
N THR A 205 -4.40 -3.44 5.68
CA THR A 205 -4.05 -2.04 5.46
C THR A 205 -4.56 -1.46 4.15
N HIS A 206 -4.95 -2.30 3.21
CA HIS A 206 -5.79 -1.90 2.08
C HIS A 206 -7.23 -1.70 2.56
N ASP A 207 -7.75 -0.48 2.41
CA ASP A 207 -9.09 -0.08 2.91
C ASP A 207 -10.21 -1.02 2.47
N THR A 208 -10.17 -1.51 1.23
CA THR A 208 -11.12 -2.52 0.74
C THR A 208 -10.92 -3.87 1.45
N GLY A 209 -9.69 -4.27 1.75
CA GLY A 209 -9.41 -5.48 2.54
C GLY A 209 -10.04 -5.40 3.93
N SER A 210 -9.89 -4.28 4.61
CA SER A 210 -10.54 -4.00 5.90
C SER A 210 -12.08 -3.98 5.77
N ALA A 211 -12.62 -3.40 4.70
CA ALA A 211 -14.06 -3.38 4.45
C ALA A 211 -14.64 -4.79 4.23
N VAL A 212 -13.92 -5.65 3.48
CA VAL A 212 -14.33 -7.05 3.26
C VAL A 212 -14.29 -7.83 4.57
N LEU A 213 -13.24 -7.67 5.37
CA LEU A 213 -13.12 -8.32 6.68
C LEU A 213 -14.27 -7.93 7.64
N ALA A 214 -14.80 -6.72 7.50
CA ALA A 214 -15.89 -6.21 8.32
C ALA A 214 -17.30 -6.66 7.87
N VAL A 215 -17.43 -7.41 6.77
CA VAL A 215 -18.73 -7.90 6.28
C VAL A 215 -19.33 -8.88 7.28
N PRO A 216 -20.55 -8.63 7.79
CA PRO A 216 -21.18 -9.47 8.81
C PRO A 216 -21.84 -10.72 8.16
N ALA A 217 -21.05 -11.55 7.48
CA ALA A 217 -21.52 -12.79 6.88
C ALA A 217 -21.72 -13.88 7.94
N ASN A 218 -22.75 -14.73 7.75
CA ASN A 218 -23.06 -15.83 8.67
C ASN A 218 -22.64 -17.20 8.10
N ASP A 219 -22.23 -17.26 6.85
CA ASP A 219 -21.81 -18.48 6.14
C ASP A 219 -20.76 -18.12 5.06
N ASP A 220 -20.26 -19.12 4.35
CA ASP A 220 -19.26 -18.97 3.29
C ASP A 220 -19.89 -18.66 1.90
N ASP A 221 -21.22 -18.67 1.79
CA ASP A 221 -21.97 -18.48 0.55
C ASP A 221 -22.53 -17.05 0.45
N PHE A 222 -21.67 -16.06 0.48
CA PHE A 222 -22.08 -14.66 0.34
C PHE A 222 -21.33 -13.93 -0.77
N ILE A 223 -21.96 -12.88 -1.27
CA ILE A 223 -21.35 -11.89 -2.14
C ILE A 223 -21.24 -10.58 -1.36
N TYR A 224 -20.08 -9.98 -1.34
CA TYR A 224 -19.91 -8.65 -0.79
C TYR A 224 -19.91 -7.58 -1.88
N ILE A 225 -20.32 -6.37 -1.50
CA ILE A 225 -20.13 -5.15 -2.30
C ILE A 225 -19.50 -4.10 -1.39
N SER A 226 -18.23 -3.77 -1.64
CA SER A 226 -17.57 -2.62 -1.03
C SER A 226 -17.79 -1.41 -1.94
N SER A 227 -18.67 -0.49 -1.51
CA SER A 227 -19.08 0.68 -2.30
C SER A 227 -18.62 1.97 -1.62
N GLY A 228 -17.50 2.50 -2.07
CA GLY A 228 -16.89 3.76 -1.65
C GLY A 228 -16.57 4.63 -2.87
N THR A 229 -15.35 5.08 -2.99
CA THR A 229 -14.82 5.74 -4.20
C THR A 229 -14.90 4.81 -5.42
N TRP A 230 -14.67 3.52 -5.20
CA TRP A 230 -14.89 2.41 -6.10
C TRP A 230 -16.05 1.56 -5.62
N SER A 231 -16.68 0.79 -6.51
CA SER A 231 -17.63 -0.25 -6.17
C SER A 231 -17.04 -1.58 -6.59
N LEU A 232 -16.61 -2.35 -5.61
CA LEU A 232 -15.98 -3.65 -5.80
C LEU A 232 -16.93 -4.75 -5.31
N MET A 233 -17.20 -5.71 -6.15
CA MET A 233 -18.02 -6.88 -5.84
C MET A 233 -17.17 -8.14 -5.86
N GLY A 234 -17.36 -9.02 -4.89
CA GLY A 234 -16.58 -10.26 -4.82
C GLY A 234 -17.16 -11.30 -3.87
N ILE A 235 -16.46 -12.40 -3.81
CA ILE A 235 -16.69 -13.52 -2.89
C ILE A 235 -15.41 -13.85 -2.14
N GLU A 236 -15.51 -14.38 -0.94
CA GLU A 236 -14.40 -14.97 -0.23
C GLU A 236 -14.07 -16.36 -0.77
N ARG A 237 -12.77 -16.66 -0.92
CA ARG A 237 -12.28 -17.95 -1.39
C ARG A 237 -11.06 -18.39 -0.60
N LYS A 238 -10.87 -19.72 -0.46
CA LYS A 238 -9.69 -20.31 0.20
C LYS A 238 -8.39 -20.10 -0.57
N GLY A 239 -8.47 -19.76 -1.85
CA GLY A 239 -7.33 -19.49 -2.72
C GLY A 239 -7.69 -18.63 -3.91
N ALA A 240 -6.71 -17.92 -4.45
CA ALA A 240 -6.87 -17.07 -5.62
C ALA A 240 -7.16 -17.90 -6.88
N ASP A 241 -8.00 -17.37 -7.76
CA ASP A 241 -8.23 -17.93 -9.08
C ASP A 241 -7.42 -17.11 -10.11
N CYS A 242 -6.24 -17.61 -10.44
CA CYS A 242 -5.34 -17.00 -11.43
C CYS A 242 -5.48 -17.64 -12.81
N SER A 243 -6.63 -18.28 -13.10
CA SER A 243 -6.87 -18.93 -14.39
C SER A 243 -7.01 -17.93 -15.54
N GLU A 244 -6.78 -18.43 -16.76
CA GLU A 244 -7.00 -17.64 -17.99
C GLU A 244 -8.44 -17.12 -18.08
N LYS A 245 -9.41 -17.96 -17.74
CA LYS A 245 -10.83 -17.57 -17.72
C LYS A 245 -11.09 -16.42 -16.74
N SER A 246 -10.49 -16.47 -15.57
CA SER A 246 -10.60 -15.36 -14.60
C SER A 246 -9.96 -14.08 -15.14
N CYS A 247 -8.82 -14.19 -15.81
CA CYS A 247 -8.16 -13.06 -16.47
C CYS A 247 -9.02 -12.41 -17.57
N GLU A 248 -9.73 -13.22 -18.37
CA GLU A 248 -10.59 -12.73 -19.46
C GLU A 248 -11.86 -12.03 -18.95
N MET A 249 -12.29 -12.34 -17.72
CA MET A 249 -13.53 -11.81 -17.14
C MET A 249 -13.30 -10.57 -16.27
N ASN A 250 -12.06 -10.20 -16.04
CA ASN A 250 -11.66 -9.04 -15.20
C ASN A 250 -11.61 -7.74 -16.00
#